data_b1515999044a0b4417ab4a83807c5c16
#
_entry.id   b1515999044a0b4417ab4a83807c5c16
#
_cell.length_a   1.000
_cell.length_b   1.000
_cell.length_c   1.000
_cell.angle_alpha   90.00
_cell.angle_beta   90.00
_cell.angle_gamma   90.00
#
_symmetry.space_group_name_H-M   'P 1'
#
loop_
_entity.id
_entity.type
_entity.pdbx_description
1 polymer ?
#
loop_
_entity_poly.entity_id
_entity_poly.type
_entity_poly.pdbx_seq_one_letter_code
_entity_poly.pdbx_strand_id
1 'polypeptide(L)'
;MTKKILVFSNGEKIGDGIIKLQLLHEIKTRLPDYKLYWLTNKGKTVYSSTLKFIASNYIDEILDQADLSPFFWNKISKRYKLENEFFDYILDTQKSVIRTIALKRIKHKNFISGSANGLFSTNKIKNTCLLYTSDAADERN
;
A
#
# COMPACT_ATOMS: atom_id res chain seq x y z
N MET A 1 7.07 20.16 5.77
CA MET A 1 6.80 19.18 4.71
C MET A 1 5.77 18.16 5.18
N THR A 2 4.82 17.85 4.33
CA THR A 2 3.79 16.88 4.64
C THR A 2 4.36 15.47 4.64
N LYS A 3 4.13 14.74 5.73
CA LYS A 3 4.53 13.34 5.82
C LYS A 3 3.50 12.49 5.07
N LYS A 4 3.97 11.47 4.36
CA LYS A 4 3.14 10.66 3.49
C LYS A 4 3.34 9.17 3.73
N ILE A 5 2.23 8.43 3.67
CA ILE A 5 2.23 6.96 3.70
C ILE A 5 1.58 6.47 2.41
N LEU A 6 2.21 5.52 1.76
CA LEU A 6 1.65 4.83 0.60
C LEU A 6 1.31 3.40 1.01
N VAL A 7 0.06 3.02 0.83
CA VAL A 7 -0.38 1.63 1.03
C VAL A 7 -0.67 1.03 -0.33
N PHE A 8 0.00 -0.05 -0.67
CA PHE A 8 -0.21 -0.79 -1.91
C PHE A 8 -1.11 -1.99 -1.66
N SER A 9 -2.19 -2.05 -2.42
CA SER A 9 -3.10 -3.20 -2.44
C SER A 9 -3.60 -3.37 -3.85
N ASN A 10 -3.75 -4.61 -4.29
CA ASN A 10 -4.17 -4.88 -5.66
C ASN A 10 -5.20 -5.99 -5.68
N GLY A 11 -6.29 -5.75 -6.41
CA GLY A 11 -7.32 -6.76 -6.63
C GLY A 11 -8.14 -7.10 -5.40
N GLU A 12 -8.28 -6.17 -4.45
CA GLU A 12 -9.11 -6.42 -3.29
C GLU A 12 -10.59 -6.49 -3.69
N LYS A 13 -11.29 -7.46 -3.13
CA LYS A 13 -12.74 -7.56 -3.21
C LYS A 13 -13.36 -6.85 -2.00
N ILE A 14 -14.68 -6.73 -1.98
CA ILE A 14 -15.39 -6.04 -0.89
C ILE A 14 -15.01 -6.60 0.48
N GLY A 15 -14.95 -7.93 0.61
CA GLY A 15 -14.55 -8.56 1.88
C GLY A 15 -13.14 -8.16 2.33
N ASP A 16 -12.19 -8.20 1.42
CA ASP A 16 -10.81 -7.78 1.70
C ASP A 16 -10.74 -6.30 2.04
N GLY A 17 -11.55 -5.48 1.35
CA GLY A 17 -11.64 -4.06 1.61
C GLY A 17 -12.16 -3.76 3.02
N ILE A 18 -13.16 -4.50 3.47
CA ILE A 18 -13.70 -4.35 4.83
C ILE A 18 -12.64 -4.72 5.87
N ILE A 19 -11.92 -5.82 5.66
CA ILE A 19 -10.84 -6.25 6.56
C ILE A 19 -9.74 -5.18 6.62
N LYS A 20 -9.35 -4.64 5.48
CA LYS A 20 -8.29 -3.63 5.40
C LYS A 20 -8.70 -2.27 5.95
N LEU A 21 -10.00 -2.02 6.14
CA LEU A 21 -10.45 -0.80 6.83
C LEU A 21 -9.87 -0.72 8.24
N GLN A 22 -9.69 -1.84 8.91
CA GLN A 22 -9.07 -1.85 10.23
C GLN A 22 -7.61 -1.39 10.15
N LEU A 23 -6.89 -1.82 9.11
CA LEU A 23 -5.53 -1.34 8.87
C LEU A 23 -5.49 0.17 8.66
N LEU A 24 -6.42 0.71 7.87
CA LEU A 24 -6.52 2.14 7.63
C LEU A 24 -6.80 2.90 8.92
N HIS A 25 -7.71 2.39 9.73
CA HIS A 25 -8.05 2.98 11.02
C HIS A 25 -6.83 3.02 11.95
N GLU A 26 -6.08 1.92 12.03
CA GLU A 26 -4.86 1.84 12.82
C GLU A 26 -3.81 2.85 12.36
N ILE A 27 -3.60 2.96 11.06
CA ILE A 27 -2.65 3.92 10.50
C ILE A 27 -3.05 5.36 10.89
N LYS A 28 -4.30 5.72 10.68
CA LYS A 28 -4.77 7.07 10.99
C LYS A 28 -4.76 7.37 12.48
N THR A 29 -5.02 6.37 13.31
CA THR A 29 -4.98 6.54 14.77
C THR A 29 -3.55 6.75 15.27
N ARG A 30 -2.60 5.98 14.74
CA ARG A 30 -1.19 6.06 15.17
C ARG A 30 -0.42 7.18 14.51
N LEU A 31 -0.78 7.55 13.29
CA LEU A 31 -0.07 8.52 12.47
C LEU A 31 -1.07 9.55 11.90
N PRO A 32 -1.74 10.32 12.77
CA PRO A 32 -2.81 11.22 12.31
C PRO A 32 -2.33 12.36 11.41
N ASP A 33 -1.06 12.73 11.52
CA ASP A 33 -0.49 13.83 10.75
C ASP A 33 0.00 13.41 9.37
N TYR A 34 -0.07 12.11 9.06
CA TYR A 34 0.41 11.58 7.78
C TYR A 34 -0.73 11.60 6.76
N LYS A 35 -0.38 12.01 5.55
CA LYS A 35 -1.29 11.91 4.40
C LYS A 35 -1.24 10.49 3.86
N LEU A 36 -2.40 9.85 3.74
CA LEU A 36 -2.51 8.45 3.34
C LEU A 36 -2.88 8.33 1.87
N TYR A 37 -2.03 7.62 1.12
CA TYR A 37 -2.23 7.32 -0.28
C TYR A 37 -2.53 5.83 -0.43
N TRP A 38 -3.51 5.51 -1.24
CA TRP A 38 -3.86 4.12 -1.57
C TRP A 38 -3.55 3.85 -3.04
N LEU A 39 -2.65 2.91 -3.30
CA LEU A 39 -2.18 2.60 -4.64
C LEU A 39 -2.66 1.22 -5.07
N THR A 40 -3.26 1.15 -6.26
CA THR A 40 -3.69 -0.08 -6.91
C THR A 40 -3.03 -0.18 -8.28
N ASN A 41 -2.46 -1.35 -8.60
CA ASN A 41 -1.69 -1.54 -9.83
C ASN A 41 -2.59 -1.71 -11.06
N LYS A 42 -3.56 -2.62 -10.98
CA LYS A 42 -4.50 -2.88 -12.05
C LYS A 42 -5.94 -2.75 -11.56
N GLY A 43 -6.79 -2.17 -12.40
CA GLY A 43 -8.17 -1.96 -12.06
C GLY A 43 -8.39 -0.89 -11.01
N LYS A 44 -9.60 -0.86 -10.50
CA LYS A 44 -9.99 0.11 -9.46
C LYS A 44 -10.13 -0.58 -8.12
N THR A 45 -9.75 0.14 -7.07
CA THR A 45 -9.97 -0.33 -5.71
C THR A 45 -11.44 -0.20 -5.33
N VAL A 46 -11.91 -1.04 -4.40
CA VAL A 46 -13.26 -0.92 -3.83
C VAL A 46 -13.43 0.40 -3.07
N TYR A 47 -12.34 1.03 -2.66
CA TYR A 47 -12.36 2.31 -1.97
C TYR A 47 -12.65 3.50 -2.89
N SER A 48 -12.53 3.33 -4.19
CA SER A 48 -12.96 4.36 -5.14
C SER A 48 -14.38 4.11 -5.67
N SER A 49 -15.01 3.01 -5.27
CA SER A 49 -16.34 2.63 -5.72
C SER A 49 -17.27 2.29 -4.55
N THR A 50 -17.45 1.00 -4.27
CA THR A 50 -18.42 0.51 -3.30
C THR A 50 -18.18 1.03 -1.87
N LEU A 51 -16.93 1.08 -1.44
CA LEU A 51 -16.56 1.51 -0.09
C LEU A 51 -16.06 2.97 -0.03
N LYS A 52 -16.31 3.73 -1.07
CA LYS A 52 -15.81 5.11 -1.18
C LYS A 52 -16.22 5.98 0.00
N PHE A 53 -17.46 5.89 0.42
CA PHE A 53 -17.99 6.71 1.50
C PHE A 53 -17.23 6.49 2.81
N ILE A 54 -16.96 5.22 3.13
CA ILE A 54 -16.24 4.88 4.37
C ILE A 54 -14.76 5.21 4.23
N ALA A 55 -14.17 4.87 3.08
CA ALA A 55 -12.75 5.05 2.83
C ALA A 55 -12.33 6.52 2.85
N SER A 56 -13.22 7.43 2.47
CA SER A 56 -12.92 8.87 2.44
C SER A 56 -12.56 9.42 3.83
N ASN A 57 -12.93 8.74 4.90
CA ASN A 57 -12.55 9.14 6.26
C ASN A 57 -11.07 8.83 6.58
N TYR A 58 -10.43 7.95 5.82
CA TYR A 58 -9.08 7.47 6.10
C TYR A 58 -8.10 7.78 4.97
N ILE A 59 -8.53 7.70 3.72
CA ILE A 59 -7.66 7.83 2.55
C ILE A 59 -7.73 9.26 2.02
N ASP A 60 -6.58 9.90 1.90
CA ASP A 60 -6.47 11.24 1.35
C ASP A 60 -6.43 11.23 -0.17
N GLU A 61 -5.73 10.26 -0.77
CA GLU A 61 -5.68 10.11 -2.22
C GLU A 61 -5.68 8.64 -2.64
N ILE A 62 -6.40 8.35 -3.72
CA ILE A 62 -6.46 7.02 -4.33
C ILE A 62 -5.79 7.08 -5.68
N LEU A 63 -4.81 6.19 -5.89
CA LEU A 63 -4.06 6.07 -7.13
C LEU A 63 -4.41 4.74 -7.79
N ASP A 64 -5.52 4.72 -8.52
CA ASP A 64 -5.98 3.53 -9.24
C ASP A 64 -5.21 3.33 -10.55
N GLN A 65 -5.10 2.09 -10.99
CA GLN A 65 -4.55 1.73 -12.29
C GLN A 65 -3.14 2.33 -12.50
N ALA A 66 -2.31 2.22 -11.49
CA ALA A 66 -0.96 2.81 -11.54
C ALA A 66 -0.07 2.16 -12.60
N ASP A 67 -0.30 0.88 -12.89
CA ASP A 67 0.48 0.11 -13.88
C ASP A 67 1.98 0.26 -13.64
N LEU A 68 2.42 -0.28 -12.51
CA LEU A 68 3.80 -0.19 -12.06
C LEU A 68 4.73 -1.11 -12.87
N SER A 69 5.94 -0.64 -13.12
CA SER A 69 6.98 -1.42 -13.79
C SER A 69 8.15 -1.70 -12.85
N PRO A 70 8.62 -2.96 -12.77
CA PRO A 70 9.80 -3.29 -11.99
C PRO A 70 11.11 -2.92 -12.70
N PHE A 71 11.07 -2.61 -13.98
CA PHE A 71 12.26 -2.39 -14.80
C PHE A 71 12.76 -0.95 -14.71
N PHE A 72 14.06 -0.78 -14.42
CA PHE A 72 14.63 0.54 -14.20
C PHE A 72 14.64 1.44 -15.44
N TRP A 73 14.54 0.86 -16.65
CA TRP A 73 14.49 1.64 -17.90
C TRP A 73 13.09 2.15 -18.24
N ASN A 74 12.06 1.69 -17.54
CA ASN A 74 10.70 2.17 -17.71
C ASN A 74 10.34 3.19 -16.63
N LYS A 75 9.30 3.99 -16.89
CA LYS A 75 8.71 4.80 -15.84
C LYS A 75 8.18 3.92 -14.73
N ILE A 76 8.21 4.42 -13.50
CA ILE A 76 7.69 3.68 -12.34
C ILE A 76 6.21 3.38 -12.54
N SER A 77 5.45 4.37 -12.97
CA SER A 77 4.03 4.21 -13.28
C SER A 77 3.71 4.84 -14.62
N LYS A 78 2.85 4.20 -15.39
CA LYS A 78 2.38 4.77 -16.66
C LYS A 78 1.41 5.93 -16.45
N ARG A 79 0.71 5.95 -15.34
CA ARG A 79 -0.35 6.91 -15.08
C ARG A 79 0.08 8.07 -14.18
N TYR A 80 0.93 7.81 -13.21
CA TYR A 80 1.31 8.78 -12.19
C TYR A 80 2.82 9.06 -12.22
N LYS A 81 3.19 10.31 -11.94
CA LYS A 81 4.61 10.71 -11.89
C LYS A 81 5.20 10.39 -10.53
N LEU A 82 5.35 9.11 -10.23
CA LEU A 82 5.84 8.64 -8.94
C LEU A 82 7.35 8.85 -8.76
N GLU A 83 8.07 9.13 -9.83
CA GLU A 83 9.50 9.42 -9.79
C GLU A 83 9.83 10.65 -8.93
N ASN A 84 8.89 11.59 -8.85
CA ASN A 84 9.06 12.84 -8.12
C ASN A 84 8.45 12.80 -6.72
N GLU A 85 7.83 11.69 -6.34
CA GLU A 85 7.19 11.53 -5.04
C GLU A 85 8.13 10.90 -4.03
N PHE A 86 7.98 11.30 -2.77
CA PHE A 86 8.69 10.71 -1.64
C PHE A 86 7.69 10.35 -0.56
N PHE A 87 7.78 9.12 -0.07
CA PHE A 87 6.92 8.62 0.99
C PHE A 87 7.76 8.25 2.22
N ASP A 88 7.30 8.67 3.39
CA ASP A 88 7.96 8.31 4.64
C ASP A 88 7.80 6.81 4.90
N TYR A 89 6.66 6.25 4.54
CA TYR A 89 6.39 4.82 4.65
C TYR A 89 5.73 4.32 3.38
N ILE A 90 6.17 3.14 2.94
CA ILE A 90 5.47 2.35 1.92
C ILE A 90 5.09 1.02 2.56
N LEU A 91 3.79 0.72 2.58
CA LEU A 91 3.25 -0.54 3.09
C LEU A 91 2.78 -1.38 1.92
N ASP A 92 3.44 -2.51 1.72
CA ASP A 92 3.06 -3.47 0.69
C ASP A 92 2.24 -4.58 1.34
N THR A 93 0.95 -4.60 1.03
CA THR A 93 0.03 -5.61 1.57
C THR A 93 -0.07 -6.85 0.70
N GLN A 94 0.66 -6.90 -0.41
CA GLN A 94 0.65 -8.00 -1.35
C GLN A 94 1.89 -8.88 -1.18
N LYS A 95 1.79 -10.13 -1.62
CA LYS A 95 2.89 -11.08 -1.55
C LYS A 95 3.66 -11.24 -2.86
N SER A 96 3.39 -10.43 -3.86
CA SER A 96 4.06 -10.51 -5.16
C SER A 96 5.43 -9.85 -5.11
N VAL A 97 6.48 -10.64 -5.30
CA VAL A 97 7.87 -10.15 -5.33
C VAL A 97 8.09 -9.13 -6.43
N ILE A 98 7.52 -9.38 -7.62
CA ILE A 98 7.67 -8.47 -8.78
C ILE A 98 7.10 -7.09 -8.46
N ARG A 99 5.93 -7.05 -7.84
CA ARG A 99 5.29 -5.78 -7.46
C ARG A 99 6.02 -5.09 -6.33
N THR A 100 6.57 -5.86 -5.40
CA THR A 100 7.42 -5.31 -4.34
C THR A 100 8.63 -4.61 -4.91
N ILE A 101 9.29 -5.21 -5.90
CA ILE A 101 10.44 -4.60 -6.58
C ILE A 101 10.02 -3.30 -7.27
N ALA A 102 8.87 -3.30 -7.94
CA ALA A 102 8.35 -2.09 -8.59
C ALA A 102 8.10 -0.98 -7.57
N LEU A 103 7.51 -1.29 -6.43
CA LEU A 103 7.25 -0.33 -5.37
C LEU A 103 8.53 0.25 -4.78
N LYS A 104 9.57 -0.55 -4.66
CA LYS A 104 10.84 -0.09 -4.10
C LYS A 104 11.53 0.96 -4.98
N ARG A 105 11.12 1.10 -6.22
CA ARG A 105 11.61 2.16 -7.11
C ARG A 105 11.09 3.55 -6.71
N ILE A 106 9.99 3.61 -5.99
CA ILE A 106 9.44 4.87 -5.47
C ILE A 106 10.32 5.31 -4.30
N LYS A 107 10.69 6.58 -4.28
CA LYS A 107 11.52 7.13 -3.21
C LYS A 107 10.80 7.02 -1.87
N HIS A 108 11.47 6.45 -0.88
CA HIS A 108 10.87 6.22 0.43
C HIS A 108 11.92 6.23 1.52
N LYS A 109 11.46 6.44 2.75
CA LYS A 109 12.31 6.34 3.94
C LYS A 109 12.26 4.93 4.53
N ASN A 110 11.05 4.39 4.71
CA ASN A 110 10.84 3.07 5.28
C ASN A 110 9.95 2.24 4.37
N PHE A 111 10.32 0.99 4.14
CA PHE A 111 9.56 0.06 3.32
C PHE A 111 9.20 -1.16 4.15
N ILE A 112 7.90 -1.48 4.20
CA ILE A 112 7.37 -2.59 4.98
C ILE A 112 6.60 -3.49 4.03
N SER A 113 7.00 -4.75 3.93
CA SER A 113 6.38 -5.70 3.03
C SER A 113 6.30 -7.09 3.66
N GLY A 114 5.21 -7.79 3.38
CA GLY A 114 5.08 -9.21 3.69
C GLY A 114 5.71 -10.14 2.66
N SER A 115 6.18 -9.59 1.54
CA SER A 115 6.80 -10.39 0.48
C SER A 115 8.09 -11.03 0.95
N ALA A 116 8.32 -12.28 0.56
CA ALA A 116 9.54 -13.03 0.89
C ALA A 116 9.87 -12.95 2.39
N ASN A 117 8.87 -13.09 3.23
CA ASN A 117 9.00 -13.06 4.69
C ASN A 117 9.63 -11.77 5.22
N GLY A 118 9.36 -10.66 4.54
CA GLY A 118 9.87 -9.36 4.96
C GLY A 118 11.30 -9.08 4.51
N LEU A 119 11.85 -9.90 3.59
CA LEU A 119 13.22 -9.71 3.11
C LEU A 119 13.47 -8.32 2.53
N PHE A 120 12.46 -7.74 1.88
CA PHE A 120 12.56 -6.43 1.25
C PHE A 120 12.20 -5.27 2.19
N SER A 121 11.83 -5.56 3.42
CA SER A 121 11.46 -4.51 4.38
C SER A 121 12.68 -3.82 4.93
N THR A 122 12.62 -2.49 5.04
CA THR A 122 13.66 -1.69 5.66
C THR A 122 13.72 -1.96 7.15
N ASN A 123 12.56 -2.11 7.78
CA ASN A 123 12.43 -2.44 9.19
C ASN A 123 11.63 -3.73 9.35
N LYS A 124 12.17 -4.66 10.12
CA LYS A 124 11.41 -5.85 10.52
C LYS A 124 10.44 -5.43 11.59
N ILE A 125 9.26 -5.08 11.19
CA ILE A 125 8.26 -4.61 12.13
C ILE A 125 7.50 -5.79 12.69
N LYS A 126 7.61 -5.99 13.98
CA LYS A 126 6.65 -6.75 14.77
C LYS A 126 5.47 -5.84 15.05
N ASN A 127 4.85 -5.35 14.00
CA ASN A 127 3.74 -4.43 14.15
C ASN A 127 2.43 -5.19 13.96
N THR A 128 1.49 -4.91 14.82
CA THR A 128 0.17 -5.50 14.80
C THR A 128 -0.51 -5.36 13.44
N CYS A 129 -0.35 -4.22 12.78
CA CYS A 129 -0.95 -3.98 11.47
C CYS A 129 -0.43 -4.92 10.40
N LEU A 130 0.89 -5.14 10.38
CA LEU A 130 1.51 -6.01 9.40
C LEU A 130 1.19 -7.48 9.70
N LEU A 131 1.24 -7.87 10.97
CA LEU A 131 0.87 -9.21 11.41
C LEU A 131 -0.57 -9.51 11.04
N TYR A 132 -1.45 -8.56 11.24
CA TYR A 132 -2.85 -8.70 10.90
C TYR A 132 -3.05 -9.01 9.41
N THR A 133 -2.34 -8.30 8.54
CA THR A 133 -2.41 -8.52 7.10
C THR A 133 -1.84 -9.90 6.73
N SER A 134 -0.77 -10.30 7.36
CA SER A 134 -0.13 -11.60 7.11
C SER A 134 -1.00 -12.75 7.59
N ASP A 135 -1.61 -12.61 8.76
CA ASP A 135 -2.48 -13.63 9.34
C ASP A 135 -3.68 -13.91 8.44
N ALA A 136 -4.29 -12.86 7.90
CA ALA A 136 -5.40 -13.02 6.98
C ALA A 136 -5.02 -13.80 5.72
N ALA A 137 -3.76 -13.75 5.32
CA ALA A 137 -3.25 -14.52 4.18
C ALA A 137 -2.88 -15.94 4.57
N ASP A 138 -2.32 -16.15 5.76
CA ASP A 138 -1.80 -17.43 6.21
C ASP A 138 -2.92 -18.41 6.62
N GLU A 139 -4.00 -17.90 7.15
CA GLU A 139 -5.14 -18.73 7.56
C GLU A 139 -5.75 -19.52 6.41
N ARG A 140 -5.46 -19.16 5.19
CA ARG A 140 -5.97 -19.85 4.01
C ARG A 140 -5.08 -21.01 3.58
N ASN A 141 -3.96 -21.15 4.19
CA ASN A 141 -3.03 -22.24 3.91
C ASN A 141 -3.21 -23.33 4.95
#